data_96346b16ae163a4fb1308f75f78f8b47
#
_entry.id   96346b16ae163a4fb1308f75f78f8b47
#
_cell.length_a   1.000
_cell.length_b   1.000
_cell.length_c   1.000
_cell.angle_alpha   90.00
_cell.angle_beta   90.00
_cell.angle_gamma   90.00
#
_symmetry.space_group_name_H-M   'P 1'
#
loop_
_entity.id
_entity.type
_entity.pdbx_description
1 polymer ?
#
loop_
_entity_poly.entity_id
_entity_poly.type
_entity_poly.pdbx_seq_one_letter_code
_entity_poly.pdbx_strand_id
1 'polypeptide(L)'
;YLPSVMTLDTSELNKTRHDFNGRDSVWLFGYGSLIFKADFPFLERRPASIEGWARRFWQGSHDHRGTPERPGRVLTLVKGPGTVCAGMAYRVAPSVFEHLDVREKNGYLRFATPMTFADGGHEEGLVYIATEDNAAFLGPAPEDEIARHIHGSHGPSGANRDYLLHLAEALRELGAEDEHVFGLERR
;
A
#
# COMPACT_ATOMS: atom_id res chain seq x y z
N TYR A 1 6.75 11.57 -27.38
CA TYR A 1 5.91 11.77 -26.24
C TYR A 1 6.12 10.69 -25.18
N LEU A 2 6.28 11.10 -23.93
CA LEU A 2 6.65 10.18 -22.86
C LEU A 2 5.65 10.20 -21.70
N PRO A 3 4.41 9.74 -21.92
CA PRO A 3 3.41 9.73 -20.87
C PRO A 3 3.78 8.83 -19.69
N SER A 4 4.59 7.79 -19.91
CA SER A 4 4.99 6.87 -18.84
C SER A 4 5.79 7.55 -17.73
N VAL A 5 6.61 8.56 -18.07
CA VAL A 5 7.37 9.31 -17.08
C VAL A 5 6.43 10.16 -16.23
N MET A 6 5.44 10.78 -16.86
CA MET A 6 4.46 11.61 -16.18
C MET A 6 3.50 10.78 -15.33
N THR A 7 3.17 9.56 -15.77
CA THR A 7 2.23 8.69 -15.06
C THR A 7 2.84 8.01 -13.84
N LEU A 8 4.18 8.01 -13.69
CA LEU A 8 4.83 7.49 -12.49
C LEU A 8 4.58 8.39 -11.29
N ASP A 9 4.57 9.71 -11.49
CA ASP A 9 4.36 10.65 -10.39
C ASP A 9 2.87 11.01 -10.30
N THR A 10 2.19 10.46 -9.31
CA THR A 10 0.77 10.65 -9.07
C THR A 10 0.45 11.74 -8.04
N SER A 11 1.48 12.42 -7.49
CA SER A 11 1.25 13.38 -6.41
C SER A 11 0.32 14.53 -6.81
N GLU A 12 0.45 15.06 -8.01
CA GLU A 12 -0.41 16.14 -8.49
C GLU A 12 -1.85 15.67 -8.72
N LEU A 13 -2.03 14.45 -9.22
CA LEU A 13 -3.35 13.87 -9.41
C LEU A 13 -4.07 13.70 -8.08
N ASN A 14 -3.35 13.28 -7.05
CA ASN A 14 -3.95 13.05 -5.74
C ASN A 14 -4.43 14.34 -5.08
N LYS A 15 -3.76 15.47 -5.31
CA LYS A 15 -4.14 16.75 -4.71
C LYS A 15 -5.58 17.17 -5.01
N THR A 16 -6.12 16.74 -6.13
CA THR A 16 -7.47 17.14 -6.57
C THR A 16 -8.51 16.04 -6.42
N ARG A 17 -8.13 14.85 -5.93
CA ARG A 17 -9.07 13.73 -5.88
C ARG A 17 -10.10 13.82 -4.77
N HIS A 18 -9.77 14.47 -3.65
CA HIS A 18 -10.65 14.55 -2.48
C HIS A 18 -10.63 15.94 -1.91
N ASP A 19 -11.80 16.37 -1.43
CA ASP A 19 -11.98 17.66 -0.78
C ASP A 19 -12.03 17.46 0.72
N PHE A 20 -11.08 18.07 1.43
CA PHE A 20 -10.98 17.98 2.89
C PHE A 20 -11.51 19.21 3.61
N ASN A 21 -12.14 20.15 2.88
CA ASN A 21 -12.65 21.38 3.47
C ASN A 21 -13.67 21.09 4.57
N GLY A 22 -13.48 21.73 5.72
CA GLY A 22 -14.37 21.56 6.85
C GLY A 22 -14.19 20.27 7.64
N ARG A 23 -13.18 19.47 7.33
CA ARG A 23 -12.90 18.22 8.02
C ARG A 23 -11.70 18.40 8.95
N ASP A 24 -11.88 18.01 10.21
CA ASP A 24 -10.78 18.04 11.20
C ASP A 24 -9.89 16.81 11.09
N SER A 25 -10.43 15.70 10.63
CA SER A 25 -9.68 14.46 10.50
C SER A 25 -10.24 13.59 9.38
N VAL A 26 -9.40 12.71 8.87
CA VAL A 26 -9.74 11.75 7.80
C VAL A 26 -9.11 10.42 8.17
N TRP A 27 -9.79 9.32 7.85
CA TRP A 27 -9.24 7.98 8.04
C TRP A 27 -8.39 7.57 6.84
N LEU A 28 -7.25 6.96 7.14
CA LEU A 28 -6.34 6.37 6.16
C LEU A 28 -6.21 4.88 6.46
N PHE A 29 -6.40 4.04 5.45
CA PHE A 29 -6.22 2.60 5.59
C PHE A 29 -4.86 2.18 5.06
N GLY A 30 -4.05 1.56 5.92
CA GLY A 30 -2.75 1.00 5.54
C GLY A 30 -2.81 -0.52 5.42
N TYR A 31 -2.39 -1.04 4.29
CA TYR A 31 -2.39 -2.48 4.02
C TYR A 31 -0.98 -3.05 3.79
N GLY A 32 0.02 -2.21 3.78
CA GLY A 32 1.40 -2.58 3.50
C GLY A 32 2.35 -1.90 4.47
N SER A 33 3.33 -1.15 3.94
CA SER A 33 4.35 -0.51 4.76
C SER A 33 3.78 0.42 5.83
N LEU A 34 2.60 1.00 5.61
CA LEU A 34 1.95 1.85 6.59
C LEU A 34 1.56 1.10 7.86
N ILE A 35 1.43 -0.23 7.81
CA ILE A 35 1.15 -1.02 9.01
C ILE A 35 2.35 -1.02 9.96
N PHE A 36 3.56 -1.19 9.41
CA PHE A 36 4.78 -1.31 10.24
C PHE A 36 5.65 -0.06 10.23
N LYS A 37 5.38 0.90 9.38
CA LYS A 37 6.18 2.13 9.27
C LYS A 37 5.26 3.34 9.05
N ALA A 38 4.57 3.74 10.11
CA ALA A 38 3.76 4.95 10.10
C ALA A 38 4.68 6.12 10.46
N ASP A 39 5.23 6.80 9.46
CA ASP A 39 6.16 7.91 9.64
C ASP A 39 5.46 9.26 9.52
N PHE A 40 4.24 9.34 10.02
CA PHE A 40 3.40 10.54 10.04
C PHE A 40 2.66 10.63 11.36
N PRO A 41 2.26 11.84 11.79
CA PRO A 41 1.47 11.99 13.00
C PRO A 41 0.04 11.49 12.78
N PHE A 42 -0.50 10.81 13.78
CA PHE A 42 -1.89 10.35 13.74
C PHE A 42 -2.57 10.60 15.09
N LEU A 43 -3.90 10.80 15.04
CA LEU A 43 -4.71 11.07 16.22
C LEU A 43 -5.11 9.77 16.93
N GLU A 44 -5.35 8.73 16.15
CA GLU A 44 -5.65 7.40 16.67
C GLU A 44 -5.34 6.35 15.62
N ARG A 45 -5.12 5.11 16.04
CA ARG A 45 -4.96 3.97 15.13
C ARG A 45 -5.79 2.80 15.64
N ARG A 46 -6.40 2.09 14.72
CA ARG A 46 -7.25 0.94 15.02
C ARG A 46 -7.09 -0.14 13.96
N PRO A 47 -6.97 -1.41 14.33
CA PRO A 47 -7.04 -2.48 13.33
C PRO A 47 -8.37 -2.42 12.58
N ALA A 48 -8.31 -2.62 11.27
CA ALA A 48 -9.49 -2.54 10.40
C ALA A 48 -9.34 -3.45 9.20
N SER A 49 -10.40 -3.59 8.43
CA SER A 49 -10.37 -4.35 7.18
C SER A 49 -11.22 -3.66 6.12
N ILE A 50 -10.93 -3.98 4.86
CA ILE A 50 -11.75 -3.57 3.72
C ILE A 50 -12.12 -4.81 2.91
N GLU A 51 -13.25 -4.78 2.23
CA GLU A 51 -13.75 -5.90 1.44
C GLU A 51 -13.57 -5.65 -0.05
N GLY A 52 -13.42 -6.73 -0.80
CA GLY A 52 -13.35 -6.67 -2.26
C GLY A 52 -11.97 -6.40 -2.80
N TRP A 53 -10.95 -6.40 -1.96
CA TRP A 53 -9.57 -6.13 -2.34
C TRP A 53 -8.64 -7.23 -1.84
N ALA A 54 -7.66 -7.58 -2.68
CA ALA A 54 -6.63 -8.54 -2.35
C ALA A 54 -5.26 -7.87 -2.41
N ARG A 55 -4.43 -8.17 -1.44
CA ARG A 55 -3.05 -7.66 -1.30
C ARG A 55 -2.11 -8.48 -2.17
N ARG A 56 -1.30 -7.82 -3.05
CA ARG A 56 -0.41 -8.53 -3.97
C ARG A 56 0.90 -7.76 -4.16
N PHE A 57 2.01 -8.47 -4.26
CA PHE A 57 3.34 -7.93 -4.57
C PHE A 57 3.51 -7.74 -6.08
N TRP A 58 2.64 -6.94 -6.67
CA TRP A 58 2.57 -6.75 -8.13
C TRP A 58 2.97 -5.35 -8.60
N GLN A 59 3.36 -4.47 -7.67
CA GLN A 59 3.80 -3.11 -7.99
C GLN A 59 5.32 -3.00 -7.96
N GLY A 60 5.90 -2.31 -8.94
CA GLY A 60 7.33 -2.05 -8.98
C GLY A 60 7.74 -0.93 -8.03
N SER A 61 8.83 -1.13 -7.31
CA SER A 61 9.44 -0.12 -6.47
C SER A 61 10.75 0.34 -7.09
N HIS A 62 10.80 1.59 -7.53
CA HIS A 62 11.96 2.17 -8.20
C HIS A 62 12.83 3.00 -7.26
N ASP A 63 12.31 3.38 -6.10
CA ASP A 63 12.95 4.36 -5.22
C ASP A 63 12.98 3.97 -3.74
N HIS A 64 12.41 2.84 -3.37
CA HIS A 64 12.41 2.34 -1.98
C HIS A 64 13.08 0.98 -1.85
N ARG A 65 12.54 -0.04 -2.48
CA ARG A 65 13.03 -1.43 -2.38
C ARG A 65 13.70 -1.92 -3.65
N GLY A 66 13.93 -1.02 -4.59
CA GLY A 66 14.64 -1.25 -5.83
C GLY A 66 15.18 0.05 -6.37
N THR A 67 15.67 -0.01 -7.59
CA THR A 67 16.20 1.14 -8.34
C THR A 67 15.46 1.23 -9.68
N PRO A 68 15.58 2.36 -10.42
CA PRO A 68 14.95 2.44 -11.74
C PRO A 68 15.40 1.33 -12.69
N GLU A 69 16.65 0.87 -12.59
CA GLU A 69 17.19 -0.19 -13.44
C GLU A 69 16.77 -1.58 -12.98
N ARG A 70 16.56 -1.75 -11.67
CA ARG A 70 16.16 -3.02 -11.07
C ARG A 70 15.10 -2.78 -10.00
N PRO A 71 13.84 -2.54 -10.41
CA PRO A 71 12.77 -2.27 -9.45
C PRO A 71 12.50 -3.49 -8.57
N GLY A 72 12.19 -3.22 -7.30
CA GLY A 72 11.71 -4.26 -6.38
C GLY A 72 10.22 -4.50 -6.57
N ARG A 73 9.67 -5.43 -5.80
CA ARG A 73 8.23 -5.69 -5.75
C ARG A 73 7.67 -5.29 -4.40
N VAL A 74 6.68 -4.43 -4.43
CA VAL A 74 5.95 -3.99 -3.24
C VAL A 74 4.46 -4.21 -3.44
N LEU A 75 3.69 -3.93 -2.40
CA LEU A 75 2.27 -4.21 -2.41
C LEU A 75 1.45 -3.17 -3.16
N THR A 76 0.41 -3.65 -3.79
CA THR A 76 -0.76 -2.87 -4.15
C THR A 76 -2.00 -3.71 -3.82
N LEU A 77 -3.18 -3.15 -4.05
CA LEU A 77 -4.43 -3.88 -3.95
C LEU A 77 -4.99 -4.12 -5.34
N VAL A 78 -5.53 -5.30 -5.54
CA VAL A 78 -6.23 -5.66 -6.77
C VAL A 78 -7.64 -6.12 -6.40
N LYS A 79 -8.57 -6.02 -7.33
CA LYS A 79 -9.94 -6.45 -7.08
C LYS A 79 -9.98 -7.95 -6.79
N GLY A 80 -10.64 -8.31 -5.70
CA GLY A 80 -10.81 -9.70 -5.28
C GLY A 80 -12.18 -9.85 -4.64
N PRO A 81 -13.26 -10.06 -5.43
CA PRO A 81 -14.60 -10.21 -4.87
C PRO A 81 -14.65 -11.28 -3.80
N GLY A 82 -15.24 -10.95 -2.66
CA GLY A 82 -15.33 -11.84 -1.52
C GLY A 82 -14.09 -11.91 -0.64
N THR A 83 -13.03 -11.19 -1.01
CA THR A 83 -11.80 -11.15 -0.22
C THR A 83 -11.87 -10.03 0.82
N VAL A 84 -11.33 -10.30 2.00
CA VAL A 84 -11.19 -9.31 3.08
C VAL A 84 -9.71 -9.02 3.26
N CYS A 85 -9.35 -7.74 3.22
CA CYS A 85 -7.97 -7.29 3.41
C CYS A 85 -7.86 -6.62 4.78
N ALA A 86 -7.13 -7.25 5.69
CA ALA A 86 -6.88 -6.71 7.02
C ALA A 86 -5.71 -5.73 7.00
N GLY A 87 -5.77 -4.71 7.82
CA GLY A 87 -4.72 -3.71 7.92
C GLY A 87 -4.91 -2.81 9.13
N MET A 88 -4.38 -1.60 9.03
CA MET A 88 -4.44 -0.62 10.11
C MET A 88 -5.07 0.68 9.61
N ALA A 89 -6.06 1.17 10.34
CA ALA A 89 -6.67 2.45 10.07
C ALA A 89 -6.04 3.52 10.95
N TYR A 90 -5.71 4.67 10.37
CA TYR A 90 -5.16 5.81 11.06
C TYR A 90 -6.07 7.01 10.88
N ARG A 91 -6.45 7.65 11.98
CA ARG A 91 -7.16 8.92 11.90
C ARG A 91 -6.13 10.03 11.91
N VAL A 92 -6.09 10.82 10.85
CA VAL A 92 -5.05 11.82 10.62
C VAL A 92 -5.63 13.18 10.28
N ALA A 93 -4.86 14.25 10.53
CA ALA A 93 -5.22 15.56 10.03
C ALA A 93 -5.11 15.58 8.50
N PRO A 94 -6.00 16.30 7.79
CA PRO A 94 -5.94 16.34 6.31
C PRO A 94 -4.60 16.78 5.74
N SER A 95 -3.84 17.61 6.46
CA SER A 95 -2.50 18.06 6.02
C SER A 95 -1.48 16.92 5.87
N VAL A 96 -1.71 15.80 6.53
CA VAL A 96 -0.82 14.62 6.42
C VAL A 96 -0.78 14.09 4.99
N PHE A 97 -1.87 14.27 4.23
CA PHE A 97 -1.94 13.78 2.86
C PHE A 97 -1.00 14.51 1.90
N GLU A 98 -0.56 15.72 2.22
CA GLU A 98 0.45 16.41 1.42
C GLU A 98 1.76 15.64 1.42
N HIS A 99 2.17 15.15 2.59
CA HIS A 99 3.36 14.33 2.75
C HIS A 99 3.16 12.95 2.12
N LEU A 100 2.02 12.33 2.35
CA LEU A 100 1.72 10.99 1.84
C LEU A 100 1.62 10.98 0.31
N ASP A 101 1.06 12.01 -0.30
CA ASP A 101 0.99 12.10 -1.76
C ASP A 101 2.36 12.10 -2.39
N VAL A 102 3.34 12.74 -1.75
CA VAL A 102 4.74 12.73 -2.22
C VAL A 102 5.36 11.34 -2.00
N ARG A 103 5.15 10.75 -0.83
CA ARG A 103 5.67 9.42 -0.52
C ARG A 103 5.14 8.35 -1.49
N GLU A 104 3.87 8.46 -1.85
CA GLU A 104 3.17 7.46 -2.70
C GLU A 104 3.10 7.89 -4.17
N LYS A 105 3.97 8.78 -4.60
CA LYS A 105 3.91 9.34 -5.96
C LYS A 105 4.16 8.35 -7.09
N ASN A 106 4.73 7.19 -6.81
CA ASN A 106 5.10 6.20 -7.83
C ASN A 106 3.95 5.28 -8.21
N GLY A 107 2.88 5.86 -8.74
CA GLY A 107 1.76 5.12 -9.31
C GLY A 107 0.56 4.96 -8.38
N TYR A 108 0.63 5.41 -7.14
CA TYR A 108 -0.47 5.24 -6.18
C TYR A 108 -1.45 6.40 -6.22
N LEU A 109 -2.74 6.06 -6.35
CA LEU A 109 -3.83 7.02 -6.32
C LEU A 109 -4.68 6.78 -5.08
N ARG A 110 -5.27 7.85 -4.53
CA ARG A 110 -6.18 7.73 -3.38
C ARG A 110 -7.58 7.36 -3.83
N PHE A 111 -8.15 6.38 -3.14
CA PHE A 111 -9.54 5.95 -3.33
C PHE A 111 -10.24 5.95 -1.99
N ALA A 112 -11.54 6.28 -1.99
CA ALA A 112 -12.38 6.15 -0.81
C ALA A 112 -12.94 4.73 -0.76
N THR A 113 -12.96 4.13 0.44
CA THR A 113 -13.49 2.80 0.65
C THR A 113 -14.11 2.67 2.04
N PRO A 114 -15.20 1.90 2.17
CA PRO A 114 -15.71 1.57 3.50
C PRO A 114 -14.71 0.69 4.24
N MET A 115 -14.55 0.97 5.54
CA MET A 115 -13.70 0.16 6.43
C MET A 115 -14.57 -0.40 7.55
N THR A 116 -14.20 -1.58 8.04
CA THR A 116 -14.78 -2.18 9.22
C THR A 116 -13.69 -2.30 10.28
N PHE A 117 -13.91 -1.69 11.45
CA PHE A 117 -12.94 -1.80 12.54
C PHE A 117 -13.04 -3.17 13.22
N ALA A 118 -11.91 -3.69 13.67
CA ALA A 118 -11.85 -5.01 14.31
C ALA A 118 -12.68 -5.06 15.61
N ASP A 119 -12.78 -3.92 16.32
CA ASP A 119 -13.56 -3.80 17.56
C ASP A 119 -15.01 -3.37 17.31
N GLY A 120 -15.43 -3.33 16.06
CA GLY A 120 -16.79 -2.94 15.64
C GLY A 120 -16.85 -1.53 15.11
N GLY A 121 -17.87 -1.28 14.31
CA GLY A 121 -18.07 0.02 13.68
C GLY A 121 -17.53 0.09 12.27
N HIS A 122 -18.04 1.07 11.54
CA HIS A 122 -17.72 1.29 10.13
C HIS A 122 -17.43 2.77 9.90
N GLU A 123 -16.44 3.06 9.06
CA GLU A 123 -16.13 4.42 8.62
C GLU A 123 -15.63 4.37 7.19
N GLU A 124 -15.76 5.47 6.48
CA GLU A 124 -15.12 5.62 5.18
C GLU A 124 -13.67 6.06 5.38
N GLY A 125 -12.75 5.42 4.68
CA GLY A 125 -11.35 5.78 4.71
C GLY A 125 -10.79 5.96 3.32
N LEU A 126 -9.61 6.56 3.24
CA LEU A 126 -8.85 6.70 2.02
C LEU A 126 -7.75 5.65 1.99
N VAL A 127 -7.48 5.13 0.80
CA VAL A 127 -6.45 4.11 0.59
C VAL A 127 -5.68 4.43 -0.69
N TYR A 128 -4.36 4.24 -0.65
CA TYR A 128 -3.50 4.43 -1.83
C TYR A 128 -3.37 3.11 -2.57
N ILE A 129 -3.82 3.10 -3.82
CA ILE A 129 -3.80 1.90 -4.67
C ILE A 129 -3.06 2.22 -5.97
N ALA A 130 -2.07 1.40 -6.30
CA ALA A 130 -1.43 1.43 -7.60
C ALA A 130 -2.23 0.54 -8.54
N THR A 131 -3.02 1.17 -9.41
CA THR A 131 -3.87 0.45 -10.34
C THR A 131 -3.05 -0.23 -11.44
N GLU A 132 -3.60 -1.23 -12.09
CA GLU A 132 -2.87 -2.03 -13.08
C GLU A 132 -2.52 -1.26 -14.35
N ASP A 133 -3.07 -0.08 -14.55
CA ASP A 133 -2.72 0.80 -15.68
C ASP A 133 -1.58 1.77 -15.38
N ASN A 134 -0.98 1.72 -14.19
CA ASN A 134 0.18 2.58 -13.89
C ASN A 134 1.47 2.02 -14.51
N ALA A 135 2.42 2.93 -14.77
CA ALA A 135 3.64 2.58 -15.50
C ALA A 135 4.58 1.64 -14.73
N ALA A 136 4.45 1.57 -13.40
CA ALA A 136 5.29 0.73 -12.55
C ALA A 136 4.66 -0.62 -12.21
N PHE A 137 3.48 -0.91 -12.71
CA PHE A 137 2.79 -2.14 -12.40
C PHE A 137 3.51 -3.34 -13.05
N LEU A 138 3.96 -4.29 -12.25
CA LEU A 138 4.67 -5.48 -12.74
C LEU A 138 3.75 -6.65 -13.02
N GLY A 139 2.59 -6.66 -12.38
CA GLY A 139 1.57 -7.67 -12.62
C GLY A 139 1.80 -9.00 -11.92
N PRO A 140 0.88 -9.95 -12.16
CA PRO A 140 0.95 -11.27 -11.57
C PRO A 140 2.12 -12.08 -12.12
N ALA A 141 2.65 -12.96 -11.27
CA ALA A 141 3.68 -13.91 -11.63
C ALA A 141 3.56 -15.11 -10.69
N PRO A 142 4.15 -16.26 -11.04
CA PRO A 142 4.20 -17.39 -10.12
C PRO A 142 4.88 -17.01 -8.81
N GLU A 143 4.41 -17.58 -7.72
CA GLU A 143 4.90 -17.27 -6.38
C GLU A 143 6.42 -17.43 -6.25
N ASP A 144 6.97 -18.50 -6.84
CA ASP A 144 8.42 -18.72 -6.85
C ASP A 144 9.18 -17.59 -7.54
N GLU A 145 8.64 -17.11 -8.64
CA GLU A 145 9.26 -16.01 -9.41
C GLU A 145 9.23 -14.71 -8.62
N ILE A 146 8.11 -14.40 -7.98
CA ILE A 146 7.98 -13.21 -7.14
C ILE A 146 8.97 -13.29 -5.99
N ALA A 147 9.07 -14.43 -5.32
CA ALA A 147 9.99 -14.63 -4.21
C ALA A 147 11.45 -14.42 -4.64
N ARG A 148 11.85 -14.97 -5.79
CA ARG A 148 13.21 -14.77 -6.31
C ARG A 148 13.47 -13.30 -6.65
N HIS A 149 12.50 -12.62 -7.22
CA HIS A 149 12.59 -11.19 -7.53
C HIS A 149 12.83 -10.38 -6.26
N ILE A 150 12.02 -10.63 -5.21
CA ILE A 150 12.14 -9.95 -3.93
C ILE A 150 13.50 -10.22 -3.30
N HIS A 151 13.94 -11.46 -3.33
CA HIS A 151 15.22 -11.86 -2.72
C HIS A 151 16.42 -11.14 -3.35
N GLY A 152 16.35 -10.84 -4.65
CA GLY A 152 17.44 -10.21 -5.39
C GLY A 152 17.40 -8.70 -5.48
N SER A 153 16.42 -8.03 -4.85
CA SER A 153 16.22 -6.59 -5.00
C SER A 153 16.53 -5.82 -3.73
N HIS A 154 17.06 -4.61 -3.88
CA HIS A 154 17.22 -3.67 -2.77
C HIS A 154 17.25 -2.25 -3.30
N GLY A 155 16.97 -1.28 -2.45
CA GLY A 155 16.93 0.12 -2.80
C GLY A 155 17.29 1.01 -1.61
N PRO A 156 17.07 2.33 -1.73
CA PRO A 156 17.42 3.30 -0.67
C PRO A 156 16.79 3.01 0.68
N SER A 157 15.62 2.38 0.72
CA SER A 157 14.94 2.04 1.97
C SER A 157 15.34 0.66 2.50
N GLY A 158 16.22 -0.05 1.82
CA GLY A 158 16.73 -1.36 2.24
C GLY A 158 16.36 -2.50 1.29
N ALA A 159 16.63 -3.71 1.73
CA ALA A 159 16.35 -4.90 0.94
C ALA A 159 14.84 -5.13 0.79
N ASN A 160 14.44 -5.57 -0.39
CA ASN A 160 13.04 -5.90 -0.67
C ASN A 160 12.55 -7.05 0.23
N ARG A 161 13.44 -7.98 0.54
CA ARG A 161 13.16 -9.07 1.48
C ARG A 161 12.74 -8.56 2.85
N ASP A 162 13.38 -7.50 3.36
CA ASP A 162 13.07 -6.95 4.67
C ASP A 162 11.65 -6.37 4.70
N TYR A 163 11.22 -5.75 3.61
CA TYR A 163 9.85 -5.27 3.47
C TYR A 163 8.85 -6.42 3.64
N LEU A 164 9.10 -7.54 2.93
CA LEU A 164 8.24 -8.73 3.03
C LEU A 164 8.21 -9.29 4.45
N LEU A 165 9.36 -9.42 5.10
CA LEU A 165 9.43 -10.00 6.43
C LEU A 165 8.77 -9.12 7.49
N HIS A 166 8.99 -7.81 7.42
CA HIS A 166 8.32 -6.86 8.32
C HIS A 166 6.81 -6.89 8.15
N LEU A 167 6.36 -6.96 6.91
CA LEU A 167 4.93 -7.04 6.62
C LEU A 167 4.32 -8.33 7.17
N ALA A 168 4.97 -9.47 6.94
CA ALA A 168 4.46 -10.76 7.41
C ALA A 168 4.32 -10.76 8.95
N GLU A 169 5.31 -10.23 9.65
CA GLU A 169 5.24 -10.13 11.11
C GLU A 169 4.12 -9.21 11.56
N ALA A 170 3.98 -8.04 10.92
CA ALA A 170 2.92 -7.10 11.25
C ALA A 170 1.53 -7.71 11.02
N LEU A 171 1.35 -8.50 9.97
CA LEU A 171 0.09 -9.18 9.72
C LEU A 171 -0.21 -10.25 10.77
N ARG A 172 0.81 -10.95 11.27
CA ARG A 172 0.63 -11.90 12.36
C ARG A 172 0.18 -11.21 13.64
N GLU A 173 0.75 -10.05 13.94
CA GLU A 173 0.35 -9.25 15.10
C GLU A 173 -1.09 -8.79 15.01
N LEU A 174 -1.60 -8.55 13.81
CA LEU A 174 -3.00 -8.21 13.58
C LEU A 174 -3.93 -9.43 13.62
N GLY A 175 -3.37 -10.64 13.68
CA GLY A 175 -4.15 -11.86 13.57
C GLY A 175 -4.70 -12.09 12.16
N ALA A 176 -4.12 -11.46 11.17
CA ALA A 176 -4.56 -11.57 9.79
C ALA A 176 -4.07 -12.87 9.14
N GLU A 177 -4.88 -13.37 8.21
CA GLU A 177 -4.49 -14.49 7.36
C GLU A 177 -4.30 -13.94 5.94
N ASP A 178 -3.13 -14.21 5.35
CA ASP A 178 -2.84 -13.76 4.00
C ASP A 178 -1.94 -14.79 3.32
N GLU A 179 -2.55 -15.67 2.55
CA GLU A 179 -1.82 -16.75 1.89
C GLU A 179 -0.78 -16.26 0.90
N HIS A 180 -1.02 -15.14 0.24
CA HIS A 180 -0.05 -14.58 -0.70
C HIS A 180 1.23 -14.16 0.03
N VAL A 181 1.10 -13.38 1.10
CA VAL A 181 2.25 -12.89 1.87
C VAL A 181 2.96 -14.02 2.58
N PHE A 182 2.22 -14.85 3.30
CA PHE A 182 2.82 -15.97 4.06
C PHE A 182 3.40 -17.04 3.12
N GLY A 183 2.80 -17.23 1.95
CA GLY A 183 3.35 -18.12 0.94
C GLY A 183 4.69 -17.63 0.42
N LEU A 184 4.83 -16.34 0.15
CA LEU A 184 6.10 -15.73 -0.27
C LEU A 184 7.15 -15.82 0.85
N GLU A 185 6.75 -15.61 2.10
CA GLU A 185 7.65 -15.69 3.24
C GLU A 185 8.28 -17.09 3.40
N ARG A 186 7.51 -18.13 3.12
CA ARG A 186 7.99 -19.51 3.24
C ARG A 186 9.02 -19.88 2.16
N ARG A 187 9.17 -19.09 1.12
CA ARG A 187 10.12 -19.34 0.03
C ARG A 187 11.39 -18.48 0.20
#